data_c7c5c9bc5dff207ba1e5b21d60b39959
#
_entry.id   c7c5c9bc5dff207ba1e5b21d60b39959
#
_cell.length_a   1.000
_cell.length_b   1.000
_cell.length_c   1.000
_cell.angle_alpha   90.00
_cell.angle_beta   90.00
_cell.angle_gamma   90.00
#
_symmetry.space_group_name_H-M   'P 1'
#
loop_
_entity.id
_entity.type
_entity.pdbx_description
1 polymer ?
#
loop_
_entity_poly.entity_id
_entity_poly.type
_entity_poly.pdbx_seq_one_letter_code
_entity_poly.pdbx_strand_id
1 'polypeptide(L)'
;MKMKVYIPKIKNTEKLFFVSYTIYMIAFILNQTFYWRYFPEKMDRYVLLVCVLLLALNEIVSVKIINFRSLIGLIICLLLFAITYSTNGNAVAGMIVFIYCGRNISFEKIAKITIYITVFMLVLITVSSWLGIIENHIDYRGNRARQYLGFRYTLYAPALIYNITLLEIYIKQEKLKWKNIICLLILNGFFFFFTNSRLSFGLSVLSLVIAVIYKYKFVFFNKNHFVYLILVFSYLICSGFFYGLMVTFSRNVLWMKNLNDFLGNRLNLGQYSLLEYGISAWGKQIAWVGNGLDVYGNRATGSYLWVDCLYVQVLQRYGVIFLIIFLLVLTITMWVCYQKKNYMLLMLLSLIAVHCMIDDLQLYLHYNTFWFAIGSLLLGRSKEKYGKLKQMK
;
A
#
# COMPACT_ATOMS: atom_id res chain seq x y z
N MET A 1 0.98 -36.72 -10.02
CA MET A 1 0.21 -37.33 -8.93
C MET A 1 -0.79 -36.29 -8.39
N LYS A 2 -2.10 -36.46 -8.64
CA LYS A 2 -3.14 -35.55 -8.16
C LYS A 2 -3.71 -36.12 -6.85
N MET A 3 -3.26 -35.61 -5.74
CA MET A 3 -3.89 -35.93 -4.44
C MET A 3 -5.23 -35.21 -4.33
N LYS A 4 -6.34 -35.93 -4.40
CA LYS A 4 -7.68 -35.42 -4.15
C LYS A 4 -8.00 -35.60 -2.67
N VAL A 5 -7.88 -34.56 -1.88
CA VAL A 5 -8.42 -34.55 -0.51
C VAL A 5 -9.88 -34.06 -0.58
N TYR A 6 -10.80 -34.90 -0.16
CA TYR A 6 -12.24 -34.58 -0.14
C TYR A 6 -12.56 -33.84 1.16
N ILE A 7 -12.76 -32.53 1.09
CA ILE A 7 -13.25 -31.72 2.22
C ILE A 7 -14.67 -31.25 1.88
N PRO A 8 -15.63 -31.36 2.81
CA PRO A 8 -17.02 -30.98 2.55
C PRO A 8 -17.14 -29.50 2.17
N LYS A 9 -18.07 -29.20 1.26
CA LYS A 9 -18.32 -27.89 0.66
C LYS A 9 -18.93 -26.93 1.69
N ILE A 10 -18.13 -26.15 2.40
CA ILE A 10 -18.63 -25.04 3.20
C ILE A 10 -18.94 -23.88 2.24
N LYS A 11 -20.21 -23.50 2.18
CA LYS A 11 -20.78 -22.54 1.21
C LYS A 11 -20.23 -21.09 1.34
N ASN A 12 -19.43 -20.76 2.36
CA ASN A 12 -19.06 -19.39 2.75
C ASN A 12 -17.57 -19.20 3.09
N THR A 13 -16.68 -19.76 2.29
CA THR A 13 -15.22 -19.69 2.54
C THR A 13 -14.66 -18.26 2.52
N GLU A 14 -15.27 -17.31 1.76
CA GLU A 14 -14.81 -15.91 1.74
C GLU A 14 -15.10 -15.16 3.06
N LYS A 15 -16.04 -15.62 3.91
CA LYS A 15 -16.44 -14.90 5.13
C LYS A 15 -15.30 -14.78 6.15
N LEU A 16 -14.57 -15.88 6.40
CA LEU A 16 -13.44 -15.86 7.34
C LEU A 16 -12.33 -14.89 6.91
N PHE A 17 -12.05 -14.85 5.61
CA PHE A 17 -11.12 -13.87 5.07
C PHE A 17 -11.59 -12.43 5.35
N PHE A 18 -12.83 -12.10 5.03
CA PHE A 18 -13.34 -10.75 5.23
C PHE A 18 -13.46 -10.36 6.70
N VAL A 19 -13.78 -11.29 7.60
CA VAL A 19 -13.75 -11.05 9.05
C VAL A 19 -12.32 -10.72 9.48
N SER A 20 -11.36 -11.57 9.11
CA SER A 20 -9.94 -11.33 9.41
C SER A 20 -9.45 -9.98 8.85
N TYR A 21 -9.80 -9.69 7.59
CA TYR A 21 -9.42 -8.44 6.93
C TYR A 21 -10.04 -7.20 7.60
N THR A 22 -11.30 -7.27 8.00
CA THR A 22 -11.97 -6.18 8.72
C THR A 22 -11.31 -5.92 10.07
N ILE A 23 -11.02 -6.97 10.84
CA ILE A 23 -10.30 -6.86 12.12
C ILE A 23 -8.93 -6.21 11.90
N TYR A 24 -8.18 -6.69 10.90
CA TYR A 24 -6.89 -6.13 10.54
C TYR A 24 -6.99 -4.64 10.20
N MET A 25 -7.88 -4.25 9.29
CA MET A 25 -8.01 -2.87 8.83
C MET A 25 -8.39 -1.92 9.97
N ILE A 26 -9.38 -2.29 10.80
CA ILE A 26 -9.79 -1.48 11.94
C ILE A 26 -8.64 -1.32 12.93
N ALA A 27 -7.99 -2.39 13.33
CA ALA A 27 -6.93 -2.36 14.33
C ALA A 27 -5.69 -1.58 13.83
N PHE A 28 -5.28 -1.77 12.57
CA PHE A 28 -4.11 -1.09 12.03
C PHE A 28 -4.37 0.39 11.72
N ILE A 29 -5.61 0.78 11.38
CA ILE A 29 -5.98 2.20 11.31
C ILE A 29 -6.02 2.81 12.72
N LEU A 30 -6.63 2.15 13.72
CA LEU A 30 -6.64 2.63 15.10
C LEU A 30 -5.24 2.76 15.69
N ASN A 31 -4.35 1.84 15.36
CA ASN A 31 -2.93 1.91 15.77
C ASN A 31 -2.24 3.20 15.32
N GLN A 32 -2.72 3.87 14.27
CA GLN A 32 -2.18 5.13 13.79
C GLN A 32 -2.79 6.36 14.49
N THR A 33 -3.66 6.18 15.48
CA THR A 33 -4.44 7.23 16.16
C THR A 33 -4.13 7.32 17.63
N PHE A 34 -4.56 8.40 18.27
CA PHE A 34 -4.48 8.55 19.72
C PHE A 34 -5.45 7.62 20.48
N TYR A 35 -6.38 6.95 19.80
CA TYR A 35 -7.16 5.86 20.41
C TYR A 35 -6.30 4.71 20.91
N TRP A 36 -5.11 4.50 20.28
CA TRP A 36 -4.26 3.37 20.63
C TRP A 36 -3.73 3.41 22.06
N ARG A 37 -3.77 4.58 22.73
CA ARG A 37 -3.43 4.72 24.16
C ARG A 37 -4.27 3.86 25.09
N TYR A 38 -5.48 3.50 24.65
CA TYR A 38 -6.42 2.69 25.44
C TYR A 38 -6.24 1.18 25.25
N PHE A 39 -5.32 0.76 24.39
CA PHE A 39 -5.03 -0.63 24.09
C PHE A 39 -3.68 -1.06 24.69
N PRO A 40 -3.51 -2.37 25.04
CA PRO A 40 -2.22 -2.90 25.49
C PRO A 40 -1.10 -2.68 24.45
N GLU A 41 0.14 -2.47 24.91
CA GLU A 41 1.30 -2.16 24.04
C GLU A 41 1.51 -3.15 22.88
N LYS A 42 1.22 -4.43 23.10
CA LYS A 42 1.42 -5.50 22.10
C LYS A 42 0.14 -5.90 21.35
N MET A 43 -0.91 -5.08 21.42
CA MET A 43 -2.22 -5.41 20.84
C MET A 43 -2.15 -5.67 19.33
N ASP A 44 -1.30 -4.96 18.60
CA ASP A 44 -1.07 -5.16 17.17
C ASP A 44 -0.58 -6.58 16.84
N ARG A 45 0.30 -7.15 17.69
CA ARG A 45 0.79 -8.54 17.55
C ARG A 45 -0.31 -9.56 17.83
N TYR A 46 -1.14 -9.34 18.86
CA TYR A 46 -2.26 -10.22 19.16
C TYR A 46 -3.31 -10.19 18.06
N VAL A 47 -3.63 -9.00 17.54
CA VAL A 47 -4.53 -8.85 16.40
C VAL A 47 -3.98 -9.59 15.17
N LEU A 48 -2.70 -9.42 14.87
CA LEU A 48 -2.07 -10.10 13.76
C LEU A 48 -2.12 -11.63 13.92
N LEU A 49 -1.86 -12.14 15.12
CA LEU A 49 -1.96 -13.57 15.43
C LEU A 49 -3.37 -14.09 15.16
N VAL A 50 -4.40 -13.39 15.67
CA VAL A 50 -5.81 -13.75 15.42
C VAL A 50 -6.13 -13.75 13.94
N CYS A 51 -5.67 -12.71 13.21
CA CYS A 51 -5.86 -12.63 11.76
C CYS A 51 -5.20 -13.81 11.03
N VAL A 52 -3.97 -14.16 11.37
CA VAL A 52 -3.25 -15.29 10.75
C VAL A 52 -3.96 -16.62 11.06
N LEU A 53 -4.45 -16.84 12.28
CA LEU A 53 -5.21 -18.03 12.63
C LEU A 53 -6.51 -18.12 11.82
N LEU A 54 -7.28 -17.03 11.69
CA LEU A 54 -8.49 -17.00 10.87
C LEU A 54 -8.19 -17.28 9.39
N LEU A 55 -7.07 -16.72 8.87
CA LEU A 55 -6.64 -16.96 7.50
C LEU A 55 -6.17 -18.40 7.30
N ALA A 56 -5.47 -19.00 8.25
CA ALA A 56 -5.08 -20.41 8.21
C ALA A 56 -6.31 -21.33 8.20
N LEU A 57 -7.30 -21.06 9.06
CA LEU A 57 -8.58 -21.77 9.03
C LEU A 57 -9.30 -21.60 7.70
N ASN A 58 -9.29 -20.38 7.14
CA ASN A 58 -9.86 -20.12 5.80
C ASN A 58 -9.17 -20.94 4.73
N GLU A 59 -7.85 -21.08 4.75
CA GLU A 59 -7.08 -21.89 3.80
C GLU A 59 -7.42 -23.38 3.95
N ILE A 60 -7.43 -23.93 5.15
CA ILE A 60 -7.77 -25.34 5.42
C ILE A 60 -9.14 -25.67 4.86
N VAL A 61 -10.13 -24.79 5.08
CA VAL A 61 -11.51 -25.00 4.63
C VAL A 61 -11.71 -24.78 3.13
N SER A 62 -10.94 -23.88 2.51
CA SER A 62 -11.15 -23.45 1.12
C SER A 62 -10.29 -24.20 0.09
N VAL A 63 -9.14 -24.75 0.49
CA VAL A 63 -8.19 -25.35 -0.44
C VAL A 63 -8.57 -26.79 -0.77
N LYS A 64 -9.04 -26.99 -2.00
CA LYS A 64 -9.36 -28.32 -2.56
C LYS A 64 -8.23 -28.95 -3.36
N ILE A 65 -7.45 -28.12 -4.06
CA ILE A 65 -6.34 -28.56 -4.93
C ILE A 65 -5.28 -27.46 -4.90
N ILE A 66 -4.06 -27.83 -4.56
CA ILE A 66 -2.91 -26.94 -4.65
C ILE A 66 -2.36 -27.05 -6.08
N ASN A 67 -2.41 -25.97 -6.83
CA ASN A 67 -1.76 -25.87 -8.13
C ASN A 67 -0.28 -25.53 -7.94
N PHE A 68 0.58 -25.93 -8.89
CA PHE A 68 2.02 -25.65 -8.85
C PHE A 68 2.35 -24.16 -8.65
N ARG A 69 1.61 -23.26 -9.31
CA ARG A 69 1.74 -21.80 -9.11
C ARG A 69 1.44 -21.37 -7.67
N SER A 70 0.41 -21.95 -7.06
CA SER A 70 0.03 -21.66 -5.67
C SER A 70 1.09 -22.19 -4.69
N LEU A 71 1.75 -23.30 -5.00
CA LEU A 71 2.84 -23.86 -4.20
C LEU A 71 4.08 -22.95 -4.25
N ILE A 72 4.50 -22.52 -5.44
CA ILE A 72 5.59 -21.55 -5.59
C ILE A 72 5.26 -20.26 -4.83
N GLY A 73 4.05 -19.75 -4.99
CA GLY A 73 3.59 -18.57 -4.26
C GLY A 73 3.65 -18.75 -2.74
N LEU A 74 3.32 -19.93 -2.22
CA LEU A 74 3.43 -20.24 -0.79
C LEU A 74 4.90 -20.22 -0.34
N ILE A 75 5.80 -20.84 -1.08
CA ILE A 75 7.24 -20.85 -0.75
C ILE A 75 7.79 -19.41 -0.71
N ILE A 76 7.47 -18.60 -1.72
CA ILE A 76 7.88 -17.19 -1.76
C ILE A 76 7.29 -16.42 -0.57
N CYS A 77 6.00 -16.60 -0.26
CA CYS A 77 5.35 -15.95 0.88
C CYS A 77 6.00 -16.37 2.21
N LEU A 78 6.32 -17.63 2.41
CA LEU A 78 6.99 -18.10 3.63
C LEU A 78 8.39 -17.51 3.77
N LEU A 79 9.16 -17.43 2.68
CA LEU A 79 10.49 -16.80 2.67
C LEU A 79 10.38 -15.30 3.04
N LEU A 80 9.52 -14.56 2.37
CA LEU A 80 9.33 -13.13 2.62
C LEU A 80 8.77 -12.89 4.04
N PHE A 81 7.87 -13.75 4.52
CA PHE A 81 7.36 -13.71 5.89
C PHE A 81 8.50 -13.91 6.91
N ALA A 82 9.36 -14.91 6.71
CA ALA A 82 10.48 -15.16 7.61
C ALA A 82 11.43 -13.96 7.69
N ILE A 83 11.76 -13.34 6.55
CA ILE A 83 12.61 -12.13 6.50
C ILE A 83 11.94 -10.97 7.24
N THR A 84 10.67 -10.70 6.99
CA THR A 84 9.97 -9.57 7.62
C THR A 84 9.75 -9.78 9.11
N TYR A 85 9.48 -11.01 9.53
CA TYR A 85 9.31 -11.35 10.94
C TYR A 85 10.63 -11.20 11.72
N SER A 86 11.76 -11.67 11.17
CA SER A 86 13.09 -11.56 11.80
C SER A 86 13.56 -10.11 11.98
N THR A 87 13.07 -9.20 11.14
CA THR A 87 13.40 -7.76 11.18
C THR A 87 12.36 -6.91 11.90
N ASN A 88 11.45 -7.51 12.70
CA ASN A 88 10.33 -6.84 13.38
C ASN A 88 9.35 -6.10 12.45
N GLY A 89 9.25 -6.53 11.19
CA GLY A 89 8.33 -5.99 10.20
C GLY A 89 6.92 -6.64 10.25
N ASN A 90 6.31 -6.77 11.43
CA ASN A 90 5.06 -7.52 11.65
C ASN A 90 3.92 -7.11 10.72
N ALA A 91 3.74 -5.82 10.45
CA ALA A 91 2.69 -5.33 9.56
C ALA A 91 2.88 -5.80 8.12
N VAL A 92 4.13 -5.84 7.64
CA VAL A 92 4.48 -6.32 6.28
C VAL A 92 4.39 -7.85 6.22
N ALA A 93 4.79 -8.56 7.29
CA ALA A 93 4.59 -10.00 7.41
C ALA A 93 3.09 -10.36 7.28
N GLY A 94 2.23 -9.64 8.00
CA GLY A 94 0.78 -9.80 7.88
C GLY A 94 0.25 -9.53 6.47
N MET A 95 0.72 -8.45 5.83
CA MET A 95 0.37 -8.11 4.45
C MET A 95 0.66 -9.29 3.49
N ILE A 96 1.82 -9.92 3.60
CA ILE A 96 2.23 -11.05 2.75
C ILE A 96 1.24 -12.21 2.90
N VAL A 97 0.84 -12.55 4.14
CA VAL A 97 -0.15 -13.59 4.41
C VAL A 97 -1.51 -13.24 3.81
N PHE A 98 -1.96 -11.99 3.97
CA PHE A 98 -3.22 -11.51 3.40
C PHE A 98 -3.23 -11.58 1.87
N ILE A 99 -2.14 -11.17 1.20
CA ILE A 99 -1.99 -11.26 -0.26
C ILE A 99 -2.15 -12.71 -0.73
N TYR A 100 -1.48 -13.65 -0.07
CA TYR A 100 -1.57 -15.06 -0.41
C TYR A 100 -2.98 -15.63 -0.19
N CYS A 101 -3.56 -15.41 0.97
CA CYS A 101 -4.89 -15.92 1.32
C CYS A 101 -6.02 -15.25 0.51
N GLY A 102 -5.83 -14.00 0.09
CA GLY A 102 -6.75 -13.24 -0.76
C GLY A 102 -6.73 -13.62 -2.24
N ARG A 103 -5.81 -14.47 -2.70
CA ARG A 103 -5.57 -14.77 -4.13
C ARG A 103 -6.78 -15.26 -4.93
N ASN A 104 -7.75 -15.90 -4.28
CA ASN A 104 -8.95 -16.42 -4.92
C ASN A 104 -10.17 -15.50 -4.77
N ILE A 105 -10.00 -14.35 -4.12
CA ILE A 105 -11.04 -13.35 -3.88
C ILE A 105 -10.93 -12.26 -4.95
N SER A 106 -12.06 -11.78 -5.44
CA SER A 106 -12.09 -10.68 -6.39
C SER A 106 -11.50 -9.40 -5.74
N PHE A 107 -10.51 -8.79 -6.40
CA PHE A 107 -9.92 -7.53 -5.92
C PHE A 107 -10.97 -6.42 -5.79
N GLU A 108 -11.98 -6.39 -6.68
CA GLU A 108 -13.08 -5.43 -6.58
C GLU A 108 -13.90 -5.57 -5.29
N LYS A 109 -14.13 -6.80 -4.79
CA LYS A 109 -14.81 -7.02 -3.51
C LYS A 109 -13.97 -6.49 -2.34
N ILE A 110 -12.67 -6.79 -2.35
CA ILE A 110 -11.74 -6.31 -1.32
C ILE A 110 -11.71 -4.77 -1.35
N ALA A 111 -11.57 -4.17 -2.52
CA ALA A 111 -11.56 -2.73 -2.72
C ALA A 111 -12.82 -2.04 -2.14
N LYS A 112 -14.01 -2.58 -2.42
CA LYS A 112 -15.28 -2.05 -1.88
C LYS A 112 -15.31 -2.08 -0.35
N ILE A 113 -14.94 -3.23 0.25
CA ILE A 113 -14.93 -3.38 1.72
C ILE A 113 -13.90 -2.44 2.33
N THR A 114 -12.72 -2.29 1.72
CA THR A 114 -11.70 -1.33 2.16
C THR A 114 -12.25 0.09 2.19
N ILE A 115 -12.92 0.53 1.13
CA ILE A 115 -13.50 1.89 1.07
C ILE A 115 -14.48 2.08 2.23
N TYR A 116 -15.42 1.15 2.46
CA TYR A 116 -16.40 1.27 3.53
C TYR A 116 -15.75 1.35 4.92
N ILE A 117 -14.81 0.45 5.21
CA ILE A 117 -14.10 0.44 6.50
C ILE A 117 -13.30 1.74 6.67
N THR A 118 -12.55 2.15 5.64
CA THR A 118 -11.65 3.31 5.73
C THR A 118 -12.45 4.61 5.87
N VAL A 119 -13.56 4.78 5.12
CA VAL A 119 -14.43 5.95 5.25
C VAL A 119 -15.06 6.00 6.64
N PHE A 120 -15.59 4.88 7.14
CA PHE A 120 -16.15 4.80 8.50
C PHE A 120 -15.12 5.20 9.55
N MET A 121 -13.90 4.64 9.46
CA MET A 121 -12.82 4.93 10.41
C MET A 121 -12.36 6.40 10.33
N LEU A 122 -12.23 6.96 9.13
CA LEU A 122 -11.86 8.37 8.96
C LEU A 122 -12.90 9.31 9.58
N VAL A 123 -14.19 9.05 9.36
CA VAL A 123 -15.28 9.84 9.96
C VAL A 123 -15.24 9.71 11.48
N LEU A 124 -15.18 8.48 12.00
CA LEU A 124 -15.11 8.21 13.44
C LEU A 124 -13.95 8.96 14.11
N ILE A 125 -12.73 8.82 13.57
CA ILE A 125 -11.52 9.40 14.15
C ILE A 125 -11.56 10.92 14.08
N THR A 126 -11.91 11.49 12.92
CA THR A 126 -11.94 12.94 12.72
C THR A 126 -13.00 13.60 13.59
N VAL A 127 -14.21 13.05 13.65
CA VAL A 127 -15.29 13.56 14.50
C VAL A 127 -14.91 13.46 15.98
N SER A 128 -14.36 12.33 16.42
CA SER A 128 -13.90 12.16 17.80
C SER A 128 -12.81 13.15 18.18
N SER A 129 -11.94 13.48 17.25
CA SER A 129 -10.89 14.49 17.44
C SER A 129 -11.48 15.90 17.59
N TRP A 130 -12.50 16.25 16.80
CA TRP A 130 -13.17 17.55 16.92
C TRP A 130 -14.06 17.68 18.17
N LEU A 131 -14.63 16.56 18.64
CA LEU A 131 -15.39 16.51 19.90
C LEU A 131 -14.49 16.47 21.14
N GLY A 132 -13.17 16.44 20.98
CA GLY A 132 -12.21 16.36 22.08
C GLY A 132 -12.15 15.01 22.79
N ILE A 133 -12.73 13.95 22.19
CA ILE A 133 -12.66 12.57 22.74
C ILE A 133 -11.22 12.04 22.63
N ILE A 134 -10.55 12.38 21.55
CA ILE A 134 -9.12 12.11 21.34
C ILE A 134 -8.41 13.39 20.91
N GLU A 135 -7.12 13.45 21.12
CA GLU A 135 -6.30 14.62 20.86
C GLU A 135 -6.27 14.99 19.36
N ASN A 136 -6.42 16.31 19.06
CA ASN A 136 -6.09 16.88 17.77
C ASN A 136 -4.78 17.67 17.89
N HIS A 137 -3.65 17.01 17.73
CA HIS A 137 -2.35 17.67 17.75
C HIS A 137 -2.21 18.63 16.56
N ILE A 138 -1.64 19.82 16.80
CA ILE A 138 -1.38 20.82 15.76
C ILE A 138 0.11 21.12 15.71
N ASP A 139 0.72 20.90 14.54
CA ASP A 139 2.13 21.16 14.27
C ASP A 139 2.27 22.48 13.48
N TYR A 140 2.99 23.44 14.04
CA TYR A 140 3.26 24.71 13.37
C TYR A 140 4.63 24.68 12.70
N ARG A 141 4.66 24.82 11.38
CA ARG A 141 5.90 24.91 10.58
C ARG A 141 5.91 26.22 9.79
N GLY A 142 6.56 27.25 10.34
CA GLY A 142 6.44 28.61 9.83
C GLY A 142 4.98 29.07 9.88
N ASN A 143 4.45 29.58 8.77
CA ASN A 143 3.06 30.05 8.67
C ASN A 143 2.03 28.92 8.46
N ARG A 144 2.40 27.63 8.63
CA ARG A 144 1.49 26.51 8.38
C ARG A 144 1.09 25.83 9.68
N ALA A 145 -0.21 25.83 9.96
CA ALA A 145 -0.81 24.97 10.98
C ALA A 145 -1.24 23.65 10.32
N ARG A 146 -0.73 22.52 10.82
CA ARG A 146 -1.02 21.18 10.32
C ARG A 146 -1.74 20.40 11.41
N GLN A 147 -3.03 20.13 11.21
CA GLN A 147 -3.82 19.35 12.15
C GLN A 147 -3.61 17.85 11.89
N TYR A 148 -3.53 17.07 12.96
CA TYR A 148 -3.37 15.64 12.91
C TYR A 148 -4.72 14.89 12.85
N LEU A 149 -5.84 15.57 13.13
CA LEU A 149 -7.21 15.04 13.04
C LEU A 149 -7.41 13.73 13.80
N GLY A 150 -6.82 13.60 15.00
CA GLY A 150 -6.88 12.38 15.82
C GLY A 150 -5.85 11.31 15.49
N PHE A 151 -5.10 11.48 14.42
CA PHE A 151 -3.98 10.61 14.06
C PHE A 151 -2.69 11.04 14.75
N ARG A 152 -1.68 10.16 14.81
CA ARG A 152 -0.37 10.45 15.39
C ARG A 152 0.64 11.03 14.39
N TYR A 153 0.25 11.19 13.14
CA TYR A 153 1.05 11.84 12.09
C TYR A 153 0.15 12.47 11.02
N THR A 154 0.52 13.65 10.55
CA THR A 154 -0.30 14.46 9.63
C THR A 154 -0.54 13.80 8.27
N LEU A 155 0.29 12.85 7.83
CA LEU A 155 0.14 12.21 6.53
C LEU A 155 -0.74 10.95 6.57
N TYR A 156 -1.13 10.44 7.74
CA TYR A 156 -1.90 9.20 7.82
C TYR A 156 -3.29 9.30 7.20
N ALA A 157 -4.07 10.32 7.58
CA ALA A 157 -5.40 10.52 6.99
C ALA A 157 -5.34 10.78 5.48
N PRO A 158 -4.48 11.67 4.95
CA PRO A 158 -4.33 11.87 3.51
C PRO A 158 -3.91 10.61 2.73
N ALA A 159 -3.05 9.75 3.30
CA ALA A 159 -2.67 8.50 2.66
C ALA A 159 -3.86 7.53 2.53
N LEU A 160 -4.72 7.46 3.55
CA LEU A 160 -5.97 6.69 3.49
C LEU A 160 -6.92 7.23 2.42
N ILE A 161 -7.07 8.55 2.31
CA ILE A 161 -7.91 9.20 1.28
C ILE A 161 -7.36 8.96 -0.12
N TYR A 162 -6.04 9.01 -0.29
CA TYR A 162 -5.40 8.67 -1.56
C TYR A 162 -5.73 7.22 -1.98
N ASN A 163 -5.62 6.26 -1.07
CA ASN A 163 -6.00 4.86 -1.34
C ASN A 163 -7.48 4.75 -1.74
N ILE A 164 -8.41 5.41 -1.02
CA ILE A 164 -9.84 5.47 -1.39
C ILE A 164 -10.01 6.03 -2.82
N THR A 165 -9.32 7.12 -3.15
CA THR A 165 -9.39 7.75 -4.46
C THR A 165 -8.99 6.79 -5.57
N LEU A 166 -7.85 6.10 -5.40
CA LEU A 166 -7.40 5.10 -6.37
C LEU A 166 -8.37 3.92 -6.49
N LEU A 167 -8.89 3.42 -5.36
CA LEU A 167 -9.84 2.30 -5.35
C LEU A 167 -11.17 2.67 -6.02
N GLU A 168 -11.68 3.87 -5.81
CA GLU A 168 -12.89 4.36 -6.50
C GLU A 168 -12.68 4.48 -8.02
N ILE A 169 -11.53 5.01 -8.45
CA ILE A 169 -11.16 5.05 -9.86
C ILE A 169 -11.11 3.63 -10.45
N TYR A 170 -10.45 2.69 -9.74
CA TYR A 170 -10.36 1.29 -10.17
C TYR A 170 -11.72 0.60 -10.30
N ILE A 171 -12.62 0.79 -9.33
CA ILE A 171 -13.94 0.14 -9.34
C ILE A 171 -14.82 0.72 -10.45
N LYS A 172 -14.79 2.03 -10.65
CA LYS A 172 -15.68 2.72 -11.59
C LYS A 172 -15.15 2.78 -13.01
N GLN A 173 -13.83 2.84 -13.19
CA GLN A 173 -13.17 2.90 -14.50
C GLN A 173 -13.90 3.86 -15.47
N GLU A 174 -14.35 3.37 -16.63
CA GLU A 174 -15.07 4.17 -17.64
C GLU A 174 -16.45 4.68 -17.15
N LYS A 175 -17.04 4.03 -16.13
CA LYS A 175 -18.31 4.46 -15.50
C LYS A 175 -18.13 5.60 -14.50
N LEU A 176 -16.92 6.12 -14.32
CA LEU A 176 -16.63 7.25 -13.44
C LEU A 176 -17.38 8.50 -13.93
N LYS A 177 -18.33 9.01 -13.11
CA LYS A 177 -19.13 10.20 -13.43
C LYS A 177 -18.47 11.45 -12.85
N TRP A 178 -18.74 12.61 -13.45
CA TRP A 178 -18.23 13.90 -12.95
C TRP A 178 -18.56 14.15 -11.48
N LYS A 179 -19.76 13.78 -11.02
CA LYS A 179 -20.14 13.85 -9.60
C LYS A 179 -19.18 13.10 -8.68
N ASN A 180 -18.65 11.94 -9.12
CA ASN A 180 -17.70 11.16 -8.33
C ASN A 180 -16.34 11.87 -8.28
N ILE A 181 -15.89 12.44 -9.39
CA ILE A 181 -14.65 13.21 -9.48
C ILE A 181 -14.72 14.42 -8.55
N ILE A 182 -15.80 15.18 -8.60
CA ILE A 182 -16.01 16.36 -7.75
C ILE A 182 -16.06 15.94 -6.27
N CYS A 183 -16.78 14.87 -5.93
CA CYS A 183 -16.85 14.36 -4.56
C CYS A 183 -15.44 13.95 -4.04
N LEU A 184 -14.65 13.26 -4.85
CA LEU A 184 -13.29 12.88 -4.48
C LEU A 184 -12.37 14.11 -4.37
N LEU A 185 -12.51 15.11 -5.25
CA LEU A 185 -11.75 16.36 -5.15
C LEU A 185 -12.09 17.13 -3.88
N ILE A 186 -13.37 17.24 -3.53
CA ILE A 186 -13.82 17.89 -2.28
C ILE A 186 -13.25 17.14 -1.08
N LEU A 187 -13.34 15.80 -1.06
CA LEU A 187 -12.82 14.98 0.02
C LEU A 187 -11.30 15.16 0.19
N ASN A 188 -10.54 15.07 -0.89
CA ASN A 188 -9.08 15.29 -0.87
C ASN A 188 -8.75 16.74 -0.46
N GLY A 189 -9.49 17.73 -0.98
CA GLY A 189 -9.34 19.15 -0.64
C GLY A 189 -9.61 19.44 0.84
N PHE A 190 -10.63 18.82 1.41
CA PHE A 190 -10.95 18.90 2.83
C PHE A 190 -9.77 18.44 3.69
N PHE A 191 -9.25 17.22 3.48
CA PHE A 191 -8.12 16.72 4.26
C PHE A 191 -6.85 17.52 3.98
N PHE A 192 -6.62 17.98 2.74
CA PHE A 192 -5.51 18.88 2.43
C PHE A 192 -5.57 20.18 3.21
N PHE A 193 -6.73 20.80 3.30
CA PHE A 193 -6.93 22.06 4.03
C PHE A 193 -6.46 21.97 5.49
N PHE A 194 -6.82 20.89 6.19
CA PHE A 194 -6.43 20.69 7.58
C PHE A 194 -5.01 20.16 7.76
N THR A 195 -4.55 19.22 6.92
CA THR A 195 -3.27 18.52 7.13
C THR A 195 -2.10 19.15 6.37
N ASN A 196 -2.37 19.98 5.37
CA ASN A 196 -1.39 20.59 4.46
C ASN A 196 -0.45 19.55 3.79
N SER A 197 -1.01 18.39 3.43
CA SER A 197 -0.30 17.25 2.83
C SER A 197 -0.26 17.40 1.30
N ARG A 198 0.70 18.20 0.80
CA ARG A 198 0.80 18.56 -0.62
C ARG A 198 0.97 17.35 -1.54
N LEU A 199 1.80 16.38 -1.14
CA LEU A 199 2.12 15.22 -1.95
C LEU A 199 0.89 14.35 -2.21
N SER A 200 0.22 13.87 -1.16
CA SER A 200 -0.95 13.01 -1.28
C SER A 200 -2.08 13.69 -2.06
N PHE A 201 -2.28 15.00 -1.82
CA PHE A 201 -3.25 15.79 -2.58
C PHE A 201 -2.89 15.89 -4.07
N GLY A 202 -1.64 16.24 -4.39
CA GLY A 202 -1.17 16.36 -5.77
C GLY A 202 -1.29 15.03 -6.53
N LEU A 203 -0.91 13.90 -5.91
CA LEU A 203 -1.05 12.58 -6.52
C LEU A 203 -2.52 12.15 -6.66
N SER A 204 -3.39 12.52 -5.72
CA SER A 204 -4.83 12.28 -5.85
C SER A 204 -5.41 13.05 -7.05
N VAL A 205 -5.07 14.33 -7.20
CA VAL A 205 -5.48 15.14 -8.35
C VAL A 205 -4.95 14.54 -9.66
N LEU A 206 -3.67 14.18 -9.69
CA LEU A 206 -3.05 13.55 -10.86
C LEU A 206 -3.76 12.24 -11.24
N SER A 207 -4.13 11.40 -10.25
CA SER A 207 -4.85 10.17 -10.49
C SER A 207 -6.24 10.41 -11.11
N LEU A 208 -6.95 11.44 -10.65
CA LEU A 208 -8.24 11.85 -11.22
C LEU A 208 -8.09 12.38 -12.65
N VAL A 209 -7.05 13.19 -12.92
CA VAL A 209 -6.73 13.67 -14.28
C VAL A 209 -6.47 12.49 -15.21
N ILE A 210 -5.65 11.52 -14.79
CA ILE A 210 -5.38 10.30 -15.56
C ILE A 210 -6.66 9.50 -15.81
N ALA A 211 -7.53 9.37 -14.82
CA ALA A 211 -8.82 8.69 -14.98
C ALA A 211 -9.73 9.39 -16.01
N VAL A 212 -9.74 10.73 -16.04
CA VAL A 212 -10.48 11.53 -17.03
C VAL A 212 -9.87 11.34 -18.43
N ILE A 213 -8.55 11.41 -18.56
CA ILE A 213 -7.86 11.19 -19.85
C ILE A 213 -8.14 9.77 -20.36
N TYR A 214 -8.05 8.79 -19.49
CA TYR A 214 -8.37 7.39 -19.83
C TYR A 214 -9.79 7.25 -20.36
N LYS A 215 -10.76 7.87 -19.67
CA LYS A 215 -12.17 7.81 -20.07
C LYS A 215 -12.44 8.40 -21.46
N TYR A 216 -11.82 9.54 -21.80
CA TYR A 216 -12.14 10.26 -23.04
C TYR A 216 -11.15 10.00 -24.20
N LYS A 217 -9.93 9.52 -23.90
CA LYS A 217 -8.88 9.26 -24.90
C LYS A 217 -8.37 7.82 -24.89
N PHE A 218 -9.22 6.88 -24.54
CA PHE A 218 -8.87 5.46 -24.52
C PHE A 218 -8.17 4.98 -25.79
N VAL A 219 -8.58 5.49 -26.96
CA VAL A 219 -8.01 5.15 -28.27
C VAL A 219 -6.53 5.55 -28.40
N PHE A 220 -6.12 6.64 -27.73
CA PHE A 220 -4.72 7.12 -27.80
C PHE A 220 -3.77 6.14 -27.08
N PHE A 221 -4.17 5.61 -25.94
CA PHE A 221 -3.36 4.64 -25.20
C PHE A 221 -3.26 3.29 -25.93
N ASN A 222 -4.25 2.90 -26.71
CA ASN A 222 -4.31 1.57 -27.33
C ASN A 222 -3.26 1.35 -28.46
N LYS A 223 -2.57 2.39 -28.93
CA LYS A 223 -1.65 2.30 -30.08
C LYS A 223 -0.15 2.34 -29.71
N ASN A 224 0.22 2.71 -28.49
CA ASN A 224 1.63 2.95 -28.16
C ASN A 224 2.20 1.92 -27.17
N HIS A 225 2.68 0.79 -27.71
CA HIS A 225 3.29 -0.29 -26.92
C HIS A 225 4.48 0.16 -26.07
N PHE A 226 5.23 1.15 -26.51
CA PHE A 226 6.40 1.66 -25.78
C PHE A 226 6.00 2.31 -24.45
N VAL A 227 4.93 3.12 -24.43
CA VAL A 227 4.42 3.73 -23.20
C VAL A 227 4.01 2.65 -22.20
N TYR A 228 3.34 1.58 -22.68
CA TYR A 228 2.95 0.49 -21.78
C TYR A 228 4.14 -0.29 -21.23
N LEU A 229 5.22 -0.44 -22.00
CA LEU A 229 6.44 -1.06 -21.48
C LEU A 229 7.07 -0.21 -20.37
N ILE A 230 7.12 1.12 -20.51
CA ILE A 230 7.57 2.01 -19.43
C ILE A 230 6.71 1.81 -18.18
N LEU A 231 5.38 1.74 -18.32
CA LEU A 231 4.48 1.50 -17.19
C LEU A 231 4.75 0.13 -16.54
N VAL A 232 4.98 -0.92 -17.33
CA VAL A 232 5.30 -2.27 -16.81
C VAL A 232 6.56 -2.27 -15.97
N PHE A 233 7.58 -1.56 -16.38
CA PHE A 233 8.85 -1.48 -15.66
C PHE A 233 8.93 -0.32 -14.64
N SER A 234 7.81 0.37 -14.37
CA SER A 234 7.78 1.56 -13.52
C SER A 234 8.38 1.34 -12.13
N TYR A 235 8.12 0.20 -11.46
CA TYR A 235 8.70 -0.10 -10.15
C TYR A 235 10.22 -0.26 -10.20
N LEU A 236 10.76 -0.92 -11.24
CA LEU A 236 12.21 -1.07 -11.44
C LEU A 236 12.86 0.29 -11.76
N ILE A 237 12.23 1.06 -12.66
CA ILE A 237 12.72 2.39 -13.07
C ILE A 237 12.72 3.33 -11.86
N CYS A 238 11.60 3.43 -11.12
CA CYS A 238 11.50 4.30 -9.95
C CYS A 238 12.47 3.90 -8.84
N SER A 239 12.61 2.59 -8.58
CA SER A 239 13.54 2.08 -7.57
C SER A 239 15.00 2.42 -7.93
N GLY A 240 15.43 2.08 -9.15
CA GLY A 240 16.81 2.34 -9.61
C GLY A 240 17.13 3.82 -9.71
N PHE A 241 16.21 4.62 -10.27
CA PHE A 241 16.36 6.06 -10.41
C PHE A 241 16.51 6.76 -9.06
N PHE A 242 15.62 6.48 -8.12
CA PHE A 242 15.65 7.20 -6.84
C PHE A 242 16.79 6.73 -5.93
N TYR A 243 17.13 5.44 -5.96
CA TYR A 243 18.34 4.91 -5.32
C TYR A 243 19.60 5.58 -5.88
N GLY A 244 19.71 5.66 -7.21
CA GLY A 244 20.84 6.35 -7.88
C GLY A 244 20.95 7.81 -7.47
N LEU A 245 19.83 8.55 -7.41
CA LEU A 245 19.81 9.95 -6.95
C LEU A 245 20.29 10.08 -5.49
N MET A 246 19.90 9.15 -4.59
CA MET A 246 20.34 9.17 -3.20
C MET A 246 21.85 8.91 -3.08
N VAL A 247 22.36 7.89 -3.77
CA VAL A 247 23.79 7.53 -3.69
C VAL A 247 24.68 8.62 -4.26
N THR A 248 24.26 9.26 -5.36
CA THR A 248 25.04 10.31 -6.03
C THR A 248 24.77 11.71 -5.50
N PHE A 249 23.89 11.87 -4.52
CA PHE A 249 23.49 13.18 -4.01
C PHE A 249 24.69 13.97 -3.48
N SER A 250 24.79 15.23 -3.93
CA SER A 250 25.79 16.18 -3.46
C SER A 250 25.17 17.57 -3.27
N ARG A 251 25.36 18.14 -2.09
CA ARG A 251 24.91 19.52 -1.78
C ARG A 251 25.62 20.59 -2.60
N ASN A 252 26.81 20.26 -3.14
CA ASN A 252 27.60 21.19 -3.96
C ASN A 252 27.06 21.33 -5.38
N VAL A 253 26.19 20.43 -5.82
CA VAL A 253 25.54 20.45 -7.13
C VAL A 253 24.18 21.14 -7.01
N LEU A 254 24.06 22.34 -7.59
CA LEU A 254 22.90 23.23 -7.40
C LEU A 254 21.55 22.57 -7.73
N TRP A 255 21.44 21.86 -8.85
CA TRP A 255 20.17 21.19 -9.20
C TRP A 255 19.81 20.07 -8.25
N MET A 256 20.78 19.29 -7.74
CA MET A 256 20.53 18.26 -6.73
C MET A 256 20.08 18.86 -5.41
N LYS A 257 20.71 19.97 -4.98
CA LYS A 257 20.29 20.71 -3.79
C LYS A 257 18.86 21.19 -3.92
N ASN A 258 18.52 21.86 -5.03
CA ASN A 258 17.17 22.36 -5.28
C ASN A 258 16.12 21.22 -5.31
N LEU A 259 16.46 20.10 -5.95
CA LEU A 259 15.59 18.91 -5.97
C LEU A 259 15.40 18.34 -4.54
N ASN A 260 16.47 18.24 -3.76
CA ASN A 260 16.41 17.75 -2.39
C ASN A 260 15.55 18.66 -1.51
N ASP A 261 15.67 19.99 -1.63
CA ASP A 261 14.87 20.96 -0.91
C ASP A 261 13.38 20.85 -1.30
N PHE A 262 13.09 20.70 -2.61
CA PHE A 262 11.74 20.43 -3.12
C PHE A 262 11.14 19.14 -2.56
N LEU A 263 11.95 18.07 -2.46
CA LEU A 263 11.57 16.79 -1.90
C LEU A 263 11.59 16.75 -0.36
N GLY A 264 11.82 17.87 0.31
CA GLY A 264 11.84 17.95 1.76
C GLY A 264 12.99 17.18 2.41
N ASN A 265 14.18 17.30 1.85
CA ASN A 265 15.44 16.70 2.33
C ASN A 265 15.56 15.17 2.19
N ARG A 266 14.69 14.53 1.39
CA ARG A 266 14.63 13.06 1.28
C ARG A 266 15.88 12.42 0.67
N LEU A 267 16.53 13.09 -0.29
CA LEU A 267 17.76 12.55 -0.92
C LEU A 267 18.89 12.49 0.11
N ASN A 268 19.10 13.58 0.84
CA ASN A 268 20.14 13.66 1.87
C ASN A 268 19.89 12.66 3.02
N LEU A 269 18.64 12.56 3.50
CA LEU A 269 18.29 11.61 4.57
C LEU A 269 18.48 10.16 4.12
N GLY A 270 18.09 9.83 2.87
CA GLY A 270 18.31 8.51 2.31
C GLY A 270 19.80 8.19 2.14
N GLN A 271 20.60 9.13 1.64
CA GLN A 271 22.07 8.96 1.54
C GLN A 271 22.70 8.75 2.90
N TYR A 272 22.35 9.60 3.89
CA TYR A 272 22.87 9.47 5.25
C TYR A 272 22.50 8.13 5.86
N SER A 273 21.25 7.67 5.70
CA SER A 273 20.84 6.34 6.17
C SER A 273 21.62 5.20 5.51
N LEU A 274 21.88 5.30 4.19
CA LEU A 274 22.66 4.30 3.46
C LEU A 274 24.11 4.24 3.96
N LEU A 275 24.71 5.37 4.30
CA LEU A 275 26.07 5.44 4.88
C LEU A 275 26.11 4.90 6.32
N GLU A 276 25.14 5.27 7.15
CA GLU A 276 25.09 4.90 8.57
C GLU A 276 24.76 3.42 8.77
N TYR A 277 23.72 2.95 8.10
CA TYR A 277 23.23 1.58 8.30
C TYR A 277 23.71 0.59 7.23
N GLY A 278 24.13 1.05 6.05
CA GLY A 278 24.53 0.20 4.93
C GLY A 278 23.38 -0.68 4.40
N ILE A 279 23.76 -1.75 3.71
CA ILE A 279 22.86 -2.72 3.05
C ILE A 279 23.25 -4.14 3.48
N SER A 280 22.27 -5.03 3.64
CA SER A 280 22.51 -6.45 3.92
C SER A 280 21.67 -7.34 2.99
N ALA A 281 22.08 -8.59 2.86
CA ALA A 281 21.35 -9.55 2.01
C ALA A 281 19.94 -9.85 2.56
N TRP A 282 19.81 -10.04 3.89
CA TRP A 282 18.62 -10.52 4.58
C TRP A 282 17.89 -9.43 5.38
N GLY A 283 18.38 -8.19 5.33
CA GLY A 283 17.85 -7.08 6.13
C GLY A 283 18.40 -7.05 7.55
N LYS A 284 17.98 -6.02 8.27
CA LYS A 284 18.32 -5.79 9.68
C LYS A 284 17.32 -4.87 10.34
N GLN A 285 17.27 -4.93 11.67
CA GLN A 285 16.48 -3.98 12.45
C GLN A 285 17.18 -2.63 12.44
N ILE A 286 16.44 -1.57 12.07
CA ILE A 286 16.93 -0.20 12.03
C ILE A 286 15.98 0.65 12.87
N ALA A 287 16.55 1.39 13.81
CA ALA A 287 15.83 2.32 14.68
C ALA A 287 15.84 3.74 14.08
N TRP A 288 15.08 3.95 13.00
CA TRP A 288 14.90 5.31 12.48
C TRP A 288 14.04 6.15 13.42
N VAL A 289 14.41 7.41 13.58
CA VAL A 289 13.66 8.41 14.35
C VAL A 289 12.85 9.29 13.41
N GLY A 290 11.53 9.10 13.41
CA GLY A 290 10.58 9.84 12.56
C GLY A 290 9.90 11.01 13.28
N ASN A 291 9.02 11.71 12.54
CA ASN A 291 8.21 12.84 13.08
C ASN A 291 6.84 12.39 13.64
N GLY A 292 6.52 11.10 13.61
CA GLY A 292 5.30 10.58 14.21
C GLY A 292 5.31 10.75 15.73
N LEU A 293 4.12 10.94 16.31
CA LEU A 293 3.96 11.03 17.76
C LEU A 293 3.73 9.64 18.36
N ASP A 294 4.11 9.48 19.62
CA ASP A 294 3.67 8.34 20.40
C ASP A 294 2.17 8.43 20.75
N VAL A 295 1.65 7.48 21.49
CA VAL A 295 0.24 7.45 21.91
C VAL A 295 -0.17 8.56 22.88
N TYR A 296 0.84 9.23 23.49
CA TYR A 296 0.65 10.32 24.45
C TYR A 296 0.95 11.71 23.84
N GLY A 297 1.21 11.79 22.54
CA GLY A 297 1.48 13.05 21.84
C GLY A 297 2.94 13.51 21.90
N ASN A 298 3.88 12.68 22.40
CA ASN A 298 5.27 13.03 22.48
C ASN A 298 6.01 12.67 21.18
N ARG A 299 7.03 13.46 20.83
CA ARG A 299 7.96 13.11 19.75
C ARG A 299 9.04 12.17 20.25
N ALA A 300 9.51 11.30 19.37
CA ALA A 300 10.66 10.46 19.66
C ALA A 300 11.88 11.33 19.98
N THR A 301 12.66 10.90 20.98
CA THR A 301 13.93 11.53 21.35
C THR A 301 15.04 11.09 20.40
N GLY A 302 15.94 11.99 20.03
CA GLY A 302 17.07 11.73 19.14
C GLY A 302 17.07 12.59 17.88
N SER A 303 18.15 12.47 17.10
CA SER A 303 18.27 13.17 15.82
C SER A 303 17.31 12.59 14.79
N TYR A 304 16.58 13.46 14.09
CA TYR A 304 15.67 13.04 13.04
C TYR A 304 16.43 12.34 11.90
N LEU A 305 16.12 11.08 11.68
CA LEU A 305 16.55 10.32 10.53
C LEU A 305 15.44 9.34 10.14
N TRP A 306 14.74 9.64 9.06
CA TRP A 306 13.70 8.79 8.51
C TRP A 306 13.83 8.70 7.00
N VAL A 307 13.71 7.50 6.45
CA VAL A 307 13.78 7.26 5.01
C VAL A 307 12.38 7.12 4.46
N ASP A 308 11.85 8.18 3.85
CA ASP A 308 10.49 8.17 3.25
C ASP A 308 10.41 7.38 1.92
N CYS A 309 11.54 6.93 1.35
CA CYS A 309 11.54 6.13 0.14
C CYS A 309 11.28 4.66 0.46
N LEU A 310 10.14 4.12 0.01
CA LEU A 310 9.76 2.72 0.23
C LEU A 310 10.84 1.76 -0.27
N TYR A 311 11.42 1.99 -1.44
CA TYR A 311 12.41 1.10 -2.02
C TYR A 311 13.68 1.00 -1.17
N VAL A 312 14.16 2.11 -0.64
CA VAL A 312 15.34 2.15 0.24
C VAL A 312 14.99 1.61 1.62
N GLN A 313 13.79 1.87 2.14
CA GLN A 313 13.33 1.22 3.37
C GLN A 313 13.32 -0.31 3.25
N VAL A 314 12.76 -0.82 2.16
CA VAL A 314 12.71 -2.27 1.88
C VAL A 314 14.14 -2.82 1.75
N LEU A 315 15.01 -2.13 1.01
CA LEU A 315 16.40 -2.53 0.80
C LEU A 315 17.18 -2.66 2.13
N GLN A 316 17.06 -1.65 2.99
CA GLN A 316 17.82 -1.62 4.23
C GLN A 316 17.19 -2.52 5.32
N ARG A 317 15.87 -2.46 5.50
CA ARG A 317 15.16 -3.15 6.56
C ARG A 317 14.95 -4.64 6.27
N TYR A 318 14.63 -5.00 5.00
CA TYR A 318 14.33 -6.38 4.62
C TYR A 318 15.40 -7.01 3.72
N GLY A 319 16.35 -6.23 3.24
CA GLY A 319 17.52 -6.70 2.50
C GLY A 319 17.35 -6.81 1.00
N VAL A 320 18.48 -7.07 0.33
CA VAL A 320 18.58 -7.15 -1.13
C VAL A 320 17.70 -8.27 -1.69
N ILE A 321 17.68 -9.44 -1.04
CA ILE A 321 16.91 -10.60 -1.52
C ILE A 321 15.42 -10.29 -1.52
N PHE A 322 14.92 -9.66 -0.44
CA PHE A 322 13.52 -9.24 -0.38
C PHE A 322 13.21 -8.22 -1.49
N LEU A 323 14.04 -7.19 -1.66
CA LEU A 323 13.82 -6.15 -2.68
C LEU A 323 13.78 -6.76 -4.09
N ILE A 324 14.70 -7.66 -4.43
CA ILE A 324 14.72 -8.32 -5.75
C ILE A 324 13.42 -9.10 -5.97
N ILE A 325 13.01 -9.94 -5.01
CA ILE A 325 11.77 -10.72 -5.13
C ILE A 325 10.58 -9.78 -5.24
N PHE A 326 10.52 -8.73 -4.43
CA PHE A 326 9.45 -7.73 -4.43
C PHE A 326 9.32 -7.04 -5.79
N LEU A 327 10.42 -6.53 -6.36
CA LEU A 327 10.42 -5.87 -7.66
C LEU A 327 10.09 -6.83 -8.80
N LEU A 328 10.57 -8.08 -8.77
CA LEU A 328 10.23 -9.11 -9.75
C LEU A 328 8.73 -9.43 -9.71
N VAL A 329 8.16 -9.67 -8.53
CA VAL A 329 6.74 -9.96 -8.36
C VAL A 329 5.89 -8.81 -8.85
N LEU A 330 6.26 -7.56 -8.56
CA LEU A 330 5.57 -6.36 -9.05
C LEU A 330 5.66 -6.24 -10.57
N THR A 331 6.84 -6.41 -11.16
CA THR A 331 7.03 -6.33 -12.61
C THR A 331 6.22 -7.42 -13.33
N ILE A 332 6.20 -8.66 -12.82
CA ILE A 332 5.36 -9.72 -13.37
C ILE A 332 3.88 -9.37 -13.24
N THR A 333 3.46 -8.78 -12.12
CA THR A 333 2.07 -8.33 -11.92
C THR A 333 1.69 -7.27 -12.97
N MET A 334 2.56 -6.28 -13.19
CA MET A 334 2.38 -5.24 -14.20
C MET A 334 2.32 -5.82 -15.61
N TRP A 335 3.20 -6.78 -15.92
CA TRP A 335 3.18 -7.50 -17.19
C TRP A 335 1.86 -8.25 -17.41
N VAL A 336 1.35 -8.95 -16.38
CA VAL A 336 0.06 -9.63 -16.45
C VAL A 336 -1.09 -8.63 -16.63
N CYS A 337 -1.06 -7.45 -15.99
CA CYS A 337 -2.02 -6.37 -16.25
C CYS A 337 -2.01 -5.95 -17.72
N TYR A 338 -0.83 -5.75 -18.29
CA TYR A 338 -0.66 -5.39 -19.70
C TYR A 338 -1.22 -6.48 -20.62
N GLN A 339 -0.85 -7.76 -20.41
CA GLN A 339 -1.33 -8.90 -21.21
C GLN A 339 -2.86 -9.07 -21.15
N LYS A 340 -3.47 -8.80 -19.99
CA LYS A 340 -4.91 -8.86 -19.79
C LYS A 340 -5.63 -7.59 -20.24
N LYS A 341 -4.92 -6.61 -20.80
CA LYS A 341 -5.46 -5.30 -21.22
C LYS A 341 -6.15 -4.54 -20.08
N ASN A 342 -5.75 -4.78 -18.83
CA ASN A 342 -6.25 -4.04 -17.67
C ASN A 342 -5.42 -2.76 -17.48
N TYR A 343 -5.57 -1.85 -18.44
CA TYR A 343 -4.74 -0.64 -18.53
C TYR A 343 -4.98 0.34 -17.37
N MET A 344 -6.21 0.42 -16.87
CA MET A 344 -6.50 1.27 -15.70
C MET A 344 -5.70 0.79 -14.48
N LEU A 345 -5.74 -0.51 -14.18
CA LEU A 345 -4.95 -1.06 -13.06
C LEU A 345 -3.45 -0.85 -13.27
N LEU A 346 -2.96 -1.04 -14.50
CA LEU A 346 -1.56 -0.79 -14.87
C LEU A 346 -1.14 0.65 -14.56
N MET A 347 -1.94 1.64 -14.96
CA MET A 347 -1.66 3.06 -14.70
C MET A 347 -1.71 3.41 -13.21
N LEU A 348 -2.71 2.89 -12.47
CA LEU A 348 -2.82 3.14 -11.03
C LEU A 348 -1.64 2.54 -10.26
N LEU A 349 -1.21 1.33 -10.60
CA LEU A 349 -0.01 0.71 -10.03
C LEU A 349 1.26 1.50 -10.37
N SER A 350 1.36 2.06 -11.58
CA SER A 350 2.51 2.92 -11.96
C SER A 350 2.53 4.23 -11.18
N LEU A 351 1.37 4.82 -10.88
CA LEU A 351 1.29 5.99 -9.99
C LEU A 351 1.74 5.64 -8.56
N ILE A 352 1.36 4.46 -8.08
CA ILE A 352 1.84 3.97 -6.78
C ILE A 352 3.36 3.77 -6.83
N ALA A 353 3.93 3.26 -7.93
CA ALA A 353 5.38 3.13 -8.08
C ALA A 353 6.11 4.48 -7.95
N VAL A 354 5.57 5.54 -8.56
CA VAL A 354 6.08 6.91 -8.40
C VAL A 354 5.93 7.41 -6.97
N HIS A 355 4.77 7.15 -6.33
CA HIS A 355 4.54 7.54 -4.93
C HIS A 355 5.54 6.86 -3.99
N CYS A 356 5.87 5.59 -4.21
CA CYS A 356 6.84 4.83 -3.42
C CYS A 356 8.27 5.42 -3.43
N MET A 357 8.63 6.30 -4.37
CA MET A 357 9.92 7.01 -4.33
C MET A 357 10.02 7.96 -3.13
N ILE A 358 8.89 8.52 -2.70
CA ILE A 358 8.83 9.65 -1.76
C ILE A 358 7.89 9.43 -0.57
N ASP A 359 7.30 8.24 -0.44
CA ASP A 359 6.43 7.87 0.68
C ASP A 359 6.54 6.37 0.99
N ASP A 360 6.90 6.05 2.22
CA ASP A 360 7.02 4.69 2.74
C ASP A 360 5.69 4.11 3.22
N LEU A 361 4.67 4.94 3.47
CA LEU A 361 3.34 4.49 3.90
C LEU A 361 2.70 3.53 2.89
N GLN A 362 3.05 3.66 1.61
CA GLN A 362 2.58 2.77 0.54
C GLN A 362 3.00 1.30 0.73
N LEU A 363 3.92 1.01 1.64
CA LEU A 363 4.30 -0.37 1.99
C LEU A 363 3.18 -1.09 2.76
N TYR A 364 2.36 -0.37 3.52
CA TYR A 364 1.40 -0.97 4.43
C TYR A 364 0.03 -1.18 3.78
N LEU A 365 -0.57 -2.34 4.02
CA LEU A 365 -1.80 -2.79 3.37
C LEU A 365 -3.00 -1.83 3.55
N HIS A 366 -3.11 -1.18 4.70
CA HIS A 366 -4.19 -0.23 4.98
C HIS A 366 -4.03 1.11 4.24
N TYR A 367 -2.82 1.46 3.78
CA TYR A 367 -2.57 2.61 2.91
C TYR A 367 -2.49 2.23 1.43
N ASN A 368 -2.28 0.96 1.11
CA ASN A 368 -2.19 0.48 -0.26
C ASN A 368 -2.83 -0.90 -0.42
N THR A 369 -4.12 -0.90 -0.67
CA THR A 369 -4.90 -2.12 -0.91
C THR A 369 -4.54 -2.81 -2.23
N PHE A 370 -3.86 -2.09 -3.14
CA PHE A 370 -3.49 -2.64 -4.45
C PHE A 370 -2.50 -3.80 -4.38
N TRP A 371 -1.86 -4.04 -3.24
CA TRP A 371 -1.05 -5.23 -3.02
C TRP A 371 -1.83 -6.54 -3.22
N PHE A 372 -3.14 -6.53 -3.00
CA PHE A 372 -3.99 -7.70 -3.30
C PHE A 372 -4.08 -8.03 -4.79
N ALA A 373 -3.78 -7.08 -5.69
CA ALA A 373 -3.72 -7.36 -7.12
C ALA A 373 -2.65 -8.40 -7.45
N ILE A 374 -1.55 -8.44 -6.70
CA ILE A 374 -0.48 -9.45 -6.81
C ILE A 374 -1.07 -10.86 -6.66
N GLY A 375 -1.73 -11.11 -5.53
CA GLY A 375 -2.33 -12.42 -5.23
C GLY A 375 -3.38 -12.82 -6.27
N SER A 376 -4.29 -11.90 -6.61
CA SER A 376 -5.41 -12.18 -7.53
C SER A 376 -4.97 -12.41 -8.98
N LEU A 377 -3.91 -11.74 -9.44
CA LEU A 377 -3.43 -11.83 -10.81
C LEU A 377 -2.44 -12.98 -11.03
N LEU A 378 -1.54 -13.22 -10.08
CA LEU A 378 -0.47 -14.22 -10.21
C LEU A 378 -0.87 -15.59 -9.69
N LEU A 379 -1.57 -15.65 -8.57
CA LEU A 379 -1.84 -16.89 -7.82
C LEU A 379 -3.30 -17.33 -7.93
N GLY A 380 -4.22 -16.41 -8.31
CA GLY A 380 -5.65 -16.68 -8.42
C GLY A 380 -5.99 -17.75 -9.45
N ARG A 381 -7.06 -18.52 -9.22
CA ARG A 381 -7.59 -19.46 -10.20
C ARG A 381 -8.18 -18.68 -11.37
N SER A 382 -7.69 -18.95 -12.58
CA SER A 382 -8.26 -18.38 -13.81
C SER A 382 -9.72 -18.83 -13.96
N LYS A 383 -10.67 -17.92 -13.67
CA LYS A 383 -12.10 -18.13 -13.93
C LYS A 383 -12.47 -17.99 -15.42
N GLU A 384 -11.51 -17.62 -16.27
CA GLU A 384 -11.77 -17.30 -17.68
C GLU A 384 -12.14 -18.50 -18.56
N LYS A 385 -11.92 -19.74 -18.11
CA LYS A 385 -12.32 -20.90 -18.91
C LYS A 385 -13.83 -21.23 -18.89
N TYR A 386 -14.59 -20.71 -17.93
CA TYR A 386 -16.03 -21.03 -17.79
C TYR A 386 -16.98 -20.00 -18.43
N GLY A 387 -16.52 -18.77 -18.66
CA GLY A 387 -17.34 -17.72 -19.29
C GLY A 387 -17.50 -17.88 -20.80
N LYS A 388 -16.47 -18.36 -21.50
CA LYS A 388 -16.51 -18.56 -22.97
C LYS A 388 -17.32 -19.78 -23.42
N LEU A 389 -17.53 -20.78 -22.55
CA LEU A 389 -18.38 -21.94 -22.86
C LEU A 389 -19.88 -21.69 -22.70
N LYS A 390 -20.28 -20.59 -22.05
CA LYS A 390 -21.70 -20.17 -21.92
C LYS A 390 -22.18 -19.23 -23.03
N GLN A 391 -21.27 -18.67 -23.83
CA GLN A 391 -21.61 -17.82 -24.98
C GLN A 391 -21.59 -18.58 -26.32
N MET A 392 -21.27 -19.87 -26.30
CA MET A 392 -21.31 -20.75 -27.48
C MET A 392 -22.37 -21.88 -27.38
N LYS A 393 -23.39 -21.70 -26.53
CA LYS A 393 -24.59 -22.53 -26.54
C LYS A 393 -25.82 -21.68 -26.71
#